data_3ead2fffe2d12c42e6b5e0379b5e810e
#
_entry.id   3ead2fffe2d12c42e6b5e0379b5e810e
#
_cell.length_a   1.000
_cell.length_b   1.000
_cell.length_c   1.000
_cell.angle_alpha   90.00
_cell.angle_beta   90.00
_cell.angle_gamma   90.00
#
_symmetry.space_group_name_H-M   'P 1'
#
loop_
_entity.id
_entity.type
_entity.pdbx_description
1 polymer ?
#
loop_
_entity_poly.entity_id
_entity_poly.type
_entity_poly.pdbx_seq_one_letter_code
_entity_poly.pdbx_strand_id
1 'polypeptide(L)'
;MALIFYTLSLLPTILRVVFPQTKQTSIPKFLLKHRRTIGILAFIVAFXHGYILVKKRDIDFSDLKTFWVYIQGVVTFIIFTLLAITSNDWSVKRLKKNWKRLHELTYLAMFMLTWHVFDKMAGQWTYLTPFGAIMITGITLLFLVRRWKEWQVQQQKKAKSATAD
;
A
#
# COMPACT_ATOMS: atom_id res chain seq x y z
N MET A 1 6.54 5.78 -10.91
CA MET A 1 6.08 6.98 -10.16
C MET A 1 4.92 6.66 -9.19
N ALA A 2 3.85 5.97 -9.62
CA ALA A 2 2.73 5.60 -8.73
C ALA A 2 3.21 4.93 -7.43
N LEU A 3 4.19 4.04 -7.53
CA LEU A 3 4.77 3.30 -6.40
C LEU A 3 5.35 4.25 -5.33
N ILE A 4 6.02 5.33 -5.75
CA ILE A 4 6.61 6.31 -4.83
C ILE A 4 5.51 7.00 -4.01
N PHE A 5 4.48 7.51 -4.67
CA PHE A 5 3.34 8.15 -3.97
C PHE A 5 2.64 7.16 -3.03
N TYR A 6 2.48 5.93 -3.48
CA TYR A 6 1.85 4.88 -2.68
C TYR A 6 2.66 4.58 -1.40
N THR A 7 3.97 4.36 -1.53
CA THR A 7 4.84 4.11 -0.36
C THR A 7 4.86 5.32 0.59
N LEU A 8 4.89 6.54 0.04
CA LEU A 8 4.82 7.77 0.86
C LEU A 8 3.50 7.88 1.63
N SER A 9 2.38 7.37 1.08
CA SER A 9 1.10 7.40 1.77
C SER A 9 1.04 6.41 2.95
N LEU A 10 1.78 5.30 2.88
CA LEU A 10 1.84 4.27 3.93
C LEU A 10 2.87 4.59 5.01
N LEU A 11 3.98 5.22 4.61
CA LEU A 11 5.17 5.43 5.43
C LEU A 11 4.86 6.08 6.79
N PRO A 12 4.10 7.19 6.91
CA PRO A 12 3.92 7.86 8.19
C PRO A 12 3.19 7.01 9.23
N THR A 13 2.23 6.20 8.80
CA THR A 13 1.48 5.32 9.70
C THR A 13 2.37 4.23 10.26
N ILE A 14 3.25 3.69 9.43
CA ILE A 14 4.17 2.61 9.80
C ILE A 14 5.29 3.16 10.71
N LEU A 15 5.90 4.29 10.32
CA LEU A 15 7.00 4.90 11.08
C LEU A 15 6.61 5.25 12.51
N ARG A 16 5.39 5.76 12.71
CA ARG A 16 4.92 6.17 14.06
C ARG A 16 4.79 5.00 15.02
N VAL A 17 4.62 3.78 14.52
CA VAL A 17 4.53 2.56 15.34
C VAL A 17 5.90 1.91 15.51
N VAL A 18 6.67 1.81 14.40
CA VAL A 18 7.98 1.15 14.40
C VAL A 18 9.01 1.98 15.16
N PHE A 19 8.98 3.30 14.94
CA PHE A 19 9.90 4.27 15.56
C PHE A 19 9.10 5.37 16.28
N PRO A 20 8.72 5.16 17.55
CA PRO A 20 7.90 6.14 18.30
C PRO A 20 8.53 7.54 18.39
N GLN A 21 9.85 7.62 18.34
CA GLN A 21 10.61 8.88 18.35
C GLN A 21 10.23 9.80 17.18
N THR A 22 9.82 9.22 16.03
CA THR A 22 9.43 9.99 14.84
C THR A 22 8.06 10.67 14.95
N LYS A 23 7.29 10.39 16.01
CA LYS A 23 5.95 10.99 16.19
C LYS A 23 5.98 12.51 16.22
N GLN A 24 7.06 13.08 16.72
CA GLN A 24 7.22 14.54 16.87
C GLN A 24 7.91 15.20 15.67
N THR A 25 8.51 14.41 14.79
CA THR A 25 9.21 14.91 13.59
C THR A 25 8.21 15.51 12.59
N SER A 26 8.63 16.56 11.90
CA SER A 26 7.80 17.31 10.94
C SER A 26 7.37 16.44 9.74
N ILE A 27 8.25 15.56 9.25
CA ILE A 27 8.02 14.76 8.04
C ILE A 27 6.80 13.81 8.19
N PRO A 28 6.72 12.92 9.22
CA PRO A 28 5.53 12.09 9.38
C PRO A 28 4.25 12.88 9.63
N LYS A 29 4.32 14.03 10.30
CA LYS A 29 3.15 14.91 10.51
C LYS A 29 2.64 15.46 9.19
N PHE A 30 3.55 15.98 8.35
CA PHE A 30 3.24 16.52 7.02
C PHE A 30 2.63 15.43 6.12
N LEU A 31 3.23 14.26 6.07
CA LEU A 31 2.75 13.14 5.25
C LEU A 31 1.36 12.67 5.71
N LEU A 32 1.09 12.63 7.03
CA LEU A 32 -0.23 12.27 7.55
C LEU A 32 -1.29 13.30 7.17
N LYS A 33 -0.94 14.60 7.24
CA LYS A 33 -1.85 15.68 6.86
C LYS A 33 -2.25 15.55 5.38
N HIS A 34 -1.30 15.21 4.51
CA HIS A 34 -1.50 15.12 3.06
C HIS A 34 -1.72 13.69 2.56
N ARG A 35 -1.90 12.71 3.46
CA ARG A 35 -2.01 11.28 3.11
C ARG A 35 -3.11 11.01 2.07
N ARG A 36 -4.25 11.69 2.21
CA ARG A 36 -5.38 11.56 1.26
C ARG A 36 -4.97 12.02 -0.14
N THR A 37 -4.40 13.21 -0.24
CA THR A 37 -3.93 13.79 -1.52
C THR A 37 -2.85 12.90 -2.17
N ILE A 38 -1.89 12.45 -1.38
CA ILE A 38 -0.80 11.57 -1.85
C ILE A 38 -1.39 10.26 -2.38
N GLY A 39 -2.38 9.67 -1.69
CA GLY A 39 -3.05 8.45 -2.14
C GLY A 39 -3.83 8.63 -3.44
N ILE A 40 -4.51 9.76 -3.60
CA ILE A 40 -5.23 10.09 -4.83
C ILE A 40 -4.23 10.29 -5.99
N LEU A 41 -3.10 10.96 -5.74
CA LEU A 41 -2.03 11.11 -6.75
C LEU A 41 -1.48 9.75 -7.16
N ALA A 42 -1.28 8.85 -6.21
CA ALA A 42 -0.84 7.48 -6.51
C ALA A 42 -1.82 6.79 -7.46
N PHE A 43 -3.12 6.93 -7.21
CA PHE A 43 -4.18 6.38 -8.06
C PHE A 43 -4.16 6.99 -9.47
N ILE A 44 -4.05 8.32 -9.58
CA ILE A 44 -4.02 9.02 -10.87
C ILE A 44 -2.84 8.53 -11.72
N VAL A 45 -1.66 8.41 -11.12
CA VAL A 45 -0.45 7.95 -11.82
C VAL A 45 -0.57 6.45 -12.17
N ALA A 46 -1.21 5.64 -11.32
CA ALA A 46 -1.49 4.23 -11.62
C ALA A 46 -2.48 4.10 -12.78
N PHE A 47 -3.46 4.97 -12.86
CA PHE A 47 -4.40 5.03 -13.99
C PHE A 47 -3.69 5.29 -15.31
N UNK A 48 -2.90 6.10 -15.24
CA UNK A 48 -2.20 6.42 -16.28
C UNK A 48 -1.44 5.38 -16.79
N HIS A 49 -0.70 4.83 -15.92
CA HIS A 49 0.15 3.67 -16.23
C HIS A 49 -0.65 2.53 -16.89
N GLY A 50 -1.77 2.16 -16.31
CA GLY A 50 -2.65 1.11 -16.83
C GLY A 50 -3.18 1.45 -18.23
N TYR A 51 -3.59 2.69 -18.46
CA TYR A 51 -4.10 3.16 -19.74
C TYR A 51 -3.04 3.02 -20.85
N ILE A 52 -1.80 3.44 -20.56
CA ILE A 52 -0.68 3.34 -21.51
C ILE A 52 -0.39 1.86 -21.85
N LEU A 53 -0.42 0.99 -20.83
CA LEU A 53 -0.17 -0.45 -21.04
C LEU A 53 -1.22 -1.07 -21.95
N VAL A 54 -2.50 -0.76 -21.72
CA VAL A 54 -3.60 -1.29 -22.54
C VAL A 54 -3.49 -0.81 -23.99
N LYS A 55 -3.07 0.46 -24.20
CA LYS A 55 -2.95 1.02 -25.57
C LYS A 55 -1.70 0.55 -26.33
N LYS A 56 -0.59 0.31 -25.61
CA LYS A 56 0.71 0.07 -26.27
C LYS A 56 1.07 -1.41 -26.43
N ARG A 57 0.35 -2.32 -25.81
CA ARG A 57 0.67 -3.75 -25.86
C ARG A 57 -0.48 -4.55 -26.43
N ASP A 58 -0.18 -5.34 -27.46
CA ASP A 58 -1.02 -6.47 -27.82
C ASP A 58 -0.89 -7.50 -26.72
N ILE A 59 -1.93 -7.59 -25.90
CA ILE A 59 -1.94 -8.47 -24.73
C ILE A 59 -2.23 -9.88 -25.21
N ASP A 60 -1.23 -10.74 -25.21
CA ASP A 60 -1.43 -12.17 -25.50
C ASP A 60 -1.89 -12.86 -24.22
N PHE A 61 -3.19 -13.14 -24.18
CA PHE A 61 -3.79 -13.85 -23.05
C PHE A 61 -3.52 -15.37 -23.08
N SER A 62 -2.90 -15.87 -24.16
CA SER A 62 -2.56 -17.30 -24.27
C SER A 62 -1.34 -17.65 -23.41
N ASP A 63 -0.47 -16.67 -23.13
CA ASP A 63 0.67 -16.86 -22.23
C ASP A 63 0.22 -16.71 -20.77
N LEU A 64 0.24 -17.84 -20.06
CA LEU A 64 -0.22 -17.93 -18.65
C LEU A 64 0.53 -16.95 -17.72
N LYS A 65 1.83 -16.74 -17.96
CA LYS A 65 2.64 -15.82 -17.15
C LYS A 65 2.22 -14.36 -17.34
N THR A 66 2.03 -13.96 -18.60
CA THR A 66 1.54 -12.62 -18.97
C THR A 66 0.15 -12.38 -18.39
N PHE A 67 -0.75 -13.34 -18.55
CA PHE A 67 -2.11 -13.30 -18.00
C PHE A 67 -2.11 -13.07 -16.49
N TRP A 68 -1.24 -13.79 -15.74
CA TRP A 68 -1.17 -13.69 -14.27
C TRP A 68 -0.71 -12.30 -13.82
N VAL A 69 0.29 -11.73 -14.48
CA VAL A 69 0.80 -10.38 -14.19
C VAL A 69 -0.31 -9.32 -14.43
N TYR A 70 -1.10 -9.49 -15.50
CA TYR A 70 -2.22 -8.57 -15.78
C TYR A 70 -3.32 -8.67 -14.73
N ILE A 71 -3.68 -9.88 -14.28
CA ILE A 71 -4.68 -10.06 -13.22
C ILE A 71 -4.23 -9.34 -11.94
N GLN A 72 -2.98 -9.50 -11.53
CA GLN A 72 -2.43 -8.82 -10.34
C GLN A 72 -2.58 -7.30 -10.48
N GLY A 73 -2.24 -6.75 -11.64
CA GLY A 73 -2.36 -5.33 -11.94
C GLY A 73 -3.81 -4.85 -11.87
N VAL A 74 -4.73 -5.58 -12.49
CA VAL A 74 -6.16 -5.24 -12.51
C VAL A 74 -6.76 -5.29 -11.10
N VAL A 75 -6.49 -6.34 -10.33
CA VAL A 75 -6.99 -6.46 -8.95
C VAL A 75 -6.45 -5.32 -8.08
N THR A 76 -5.17 -5.02 -8.17
CA THR A 76 -4.55 -3.90 -7.45
C THR A 76 -5.21 -2.58 -7.84
N PHE A 77 -5.47 -2.40 -9.13
CA PHE A 77 -6.10 -1.19 -9.68
C PHE A 77 -7.54 -1.04 -9.17
N ILE A 78 -8.32 -2.13 -9.10
CA ILE A 78 -9.67 -2.14 -8.54
C ILE A 78 -9.61 -1.68 -7.06
N ILE A 79 -8.69 -2.22 -6.28
CA ILE A 79 -8.50 -1.82 -4.87
C ILE A 79 -8.20 -0.30 -4.80
N PHE A 80 -7.26 0.19 -5.62
CA PHE A 80 -6.89 1.62 -5.64
C PHE A 80 -8.09 2.49 -6.01
N THR A 81 -8.91 2.05 -6.95
CA THR A 81 -10.14 2.77 -7.37
C THR A 81 -11.11 2.88 -6.20
N LEU A 82 -11.37 1.77 -5.50
CA LEU A 82 -12.24 1.76 -4.31
C LEU A 82 -11.71 2.69 -3.22
N LEU A 83 -10.40 2.64 -2.97
CA LEU A 83 -9.76 3.49 -1.95
C LEU A 83 -9.85 4.98 -2.36
N ALA A 84 -9.64 5.30 -3.63
CA ALA A 84 -9.69 6.68 -4.14
C ALA A 84 -11.13 7.25 -4.05
N ILE A 85 -12.13 6.49 -4.51
CA ILE A 85 -13.55 6.90 -4.47
C ILE A 85 -14.01 7.13 -3.03
N THR A 86 -13.55 6.30 -2.09
CA THR A 86 -13.95 6.40 -0.68
C THR A 86 -13.03 7.32 0.15
N SER A 87 -12.07 8.01 -0.49
CA SER A 87 -11.16 8.94 0.18
C SER A 87 -11.74 10.36 0.25
N ASN A 88 -12.98 10.49 0.79
CA ASN A 88 -13.66 11.76 0.98
C ASN A 88 -14.42 11.75 2.31
N ASP A 89 -14.80 12.93 2.77
CA ASP A 89 -15.43 13.11 4.09
C ASP A 89 -16.84 12.51 4.15
N TRP A 90 -17.56 12.52 3.04
CA TRP A 90 -18.89 11.91 2.93
C TRP A 90 -18.79 10.39 3.16
N SER A 91 -17.84 9.72 2.51
CA SER A 91 -17.61 8.27 2.69
C SER A 91 -17.19 7.94 4.12
N VAL A 92 -16.33 8.76 4.73
CA VAL A 92 -15.91 8.58 6.14
C VAL A 92 -17.13 8.63 7.07
N LYS A 93 -18.00 9.63 6.88
CA LYS A 93 -19.21 9.83 7.71
C LYS A 93 -20.23 8.70 7.48
N ARG A 94 -20.42 8.25 6.23
CA ARG A 94 -21.40 7.22 5.90
C ARG A 94 -20.96 5.81 6.28
N LEU A 95 -19.71 5.45 6.00
CA LEU A 95 -19.17 4.11 6.24
C LEU A 95 -18.69 3.90 7.69
N LYS A 96 -18.34 4.97 8.40
CA LYS A 96 -17.95 4.93 9.82
C LYS A 96 -16.86 3.88 10.09
N LYS A 97 -17.18 2.85 10.90
CA LYS A 97 -16.27 1.75 11.25
C LYS A 97 -15.84 0.93 10.02
N ASN A 98 -16.75 0.76 9.06
CA ASN A 98 -16.48 0.00 7.84
C ASN A 98 -15.49 0.73 6.92
N TRP A 99 -15.40 2.07 7.01
CA TRP A 99 -14.41 2.85 6.25
C TRP A 99 -12.98 2.41 6.60
N LYS A 100 -12.70 2.19 7.89
CA LYS A 100 -11.38 1.71 8.33
C LYS A 100 -11.07 0.32 7.77
N ARG A 101 -12.05 -0.60 7.82
CA ARG A 101 -11.90 -1.97 7.28
C ARG A 101 -11.65 -1.92 5.77
N LEU A 102 -12.40 -1.08 5.04
CA LEU A 102 -12.19 -0.90 3.60
C LEU A 102 -10.78 -0.39 3.32
N HIS A 103 -10.32 0.60 4.08
CA HIS A 103 -8.99 1.19 3.90
C HIS A 103 -7.84 0.26 4.36
N GLU A 104 -8.13 -0.83 5.06
CA GLU A 104 -7.15 -1.90 5.33
C GLU A 104 -6.79 -2.69 4.06
N LEU A 105 -7.64 -2.64 3.01
CA LEU A 105 -7.30 -3.20 1.69
C LEU A 105 -6.03 -2.56 1.10
N THR A 106 -5.61 -1.39 1.59
CA THR A 106 -4.33 -0.80 1.18
C THR A 106 -3.15 -1.73 1.51
N TYR A 107 -3.24 -2.52 2.59
CA TYR A 107 -2.17 -3.47 2.94
C TYR A 107 -2.19 -4.71 2.04
N LEU A 108 -3.39 -5.16 1.64
CA LEU A 108 -3.51 -6.22 0.62
C LEU A 108 -2.93 -5.75 -0.72
N ALA A 109 -3.28 -4.53 -1.13
CA ALA A 109 -2.71 -3.91 -2.35
C ALA A 109 -1.18 -3.81 -2.28
N MET A 110 -0.62 -3.55 -1.09
CA MET A 110 0.83 -3.51 -0.87
C MET A 110 1.49 -4.86 -1.22
N PHE A 111 0.94 -5.96 -0.71
CA PHE A 111 1.46 -7.30 -0.99
C PHE A 111 1.31 -7.67 -2.47
N MET A 112 0.15 -7.38 -3.06
CA MET A 112 -0.10 -7.65 -4.48
C MET A 112 0.82 -6.80 -5.37
N LEU A 113 1.03 -5.55 -5.02
CA LEU A 113 1.92 -4.65 -5.76
C LEU A 113 3.39 -5.10 -5.64
N THR A 114 3.81 -5.57 -4.46
CA THR A 114 5.13 -6.16 -4.26
C THR A 114 5.32 -7.34 -5.21
N TRP A 115 4.38 -8.27 -5.20
CA TRP A 115 4.40 -9.46 -6.08
C TRP A 115 4.41 -9.03 -7.55
N HIS A 116 3.52 -8.12 -7.95
CA HIS A 116 3.43 -7.62 -9.34
C HIS A 116 4.76 -7.03 -9.82
N VAL A 117 5.43 -6.24 -8.96
CA VAL A 117 6.73 -5.64 -9.29
C VAL A 117 7.79 -6.73 -9.52
N PHE A 118 7.85 -7.74 -8.64
CA PHE A 118 8.82 -8.84 -8.77
C PHE A 118 8.55 -9.70 -10.00
N ASP A 119 7.30 -10.06 -10.28
CA ASP A 119 6.93 -10.85 -11.46
C ASP A 119 7.29 -10.11 -12.75
N LYS A 120 7.02 -8.79 -12.78
CA LYS A 120 7.32 -7.97 -13.96
C LYS A 120 8.83 -7.77 -14.16
N MET A 121 9.61 -7.78 -13.07
CA MET A 121 11.06 -7.62 -13.13
C MET A 121 11.78 -8.85 -13.68
N ALA A 122 11.17 -10.03 -13.60
CA ALA A 122 11.81 -11.27 -14.06
C ALA A 122 12.01 -11.23 -15.58
N GLY A 123 13.12 -10.64 -16.02
CA GLY A 123 13.54 -10.57 -17.41
C GLY A 123 13.75 -9.17 -18.00
N GLN A 124 13.34 -8.10 -17.33
CA GLN A 124 13.53 -6.73 -17.85
C GLN A 124 13.94 -5.75 -16.76
N TRP A 125 15.22 -5.67 -16.51
CA TRP A 125 15.79 -4.74 -15.54
C TRP A 125 16.08 -3.38 -16.16
N THR A 126 15.39 -2.35 -15.67
CA THR A 126 15.71 -0.93 -15.95
C THR A 126 16.29 -0.31 -14.69
N TYR A 127 16.97 0.84 -14.81
CA TYR A 127 17.60 1.51 -13.66
C TYR A 127 16.60 1.88 -12.56
N LEU A 128 15.35 2.13 -12.91
CA LEU A 128 14.28 2.49 -11.94
C LEU A 128 13.70 1.27 -11.22
N THR A 129 13.88 0.08 -11.77
CA THR A 129 13.24 -1.15 -11.26
C THR A 129 13.80 -1.58 -9.90
N PRO A 130 15.14 -1.66 -9.69
CA PRO A 130 15.67 -2.03 -8.37
C PRO A 130 15.29 -1.00 -7.29
N PHE A 131 15.24 0.28 -7.62
CA PHE A 131 14.83 1.31 -6.68
C PHE A 131 13.38 1.09 -6.22
N GLY A 132 12.47 0.82 -7.15
CA GLY A 132 11.07 0.50 -6.84
C GLY A 132 10.93 -0.76 -5.99
N ALA A 133 11.70 -1.81 -6.33
CA ALA A 133 11.69 -3.08 -5.59
C ALA A 133 12.19 -2.88 -4.15
N ILE A 134 13.28 -2.14 -3.97
CA ILE A 134 13.82 -1.82 -2.63
C ILE A 134 12.78 -1.04 -1.82
N MET A 135 12.14 -0.03 -2.42
CA MET A 135 11.13 0.78 -1.73
C MET A 135 9.93 -0.07 -1.28
N ILE A 136 9.36 -0.88 -2.18
CA ILE A 136 8.15 -1.66 -1.85
C ILE A 136 8.48 -2.79 -0.87
N THR A 137 9.64 -3.42 -1.00
CA THR A 137 10.10 -4.45 -0.06
C THR A 137 10.35 -3.83 1.31
N GLY A 138 11.02 -2.68 1.35
CA GLY A 138 11.28 -1.95 2.58
C GLY A 138 10.01 -1.59 3.34
N ILE A 139 9.00 -1.04 2.65
CA ILE A 139 7.73 -0.68 3.30
C ILE A 139 6.97 -1.93 3.77
N THR A 140 7.04 -3.03 3.01
CA THR A 140 6.42 -4.31 3.38
C THR A 140 7.07 -4.88 4.64
N LEU A 141 8.40 -4.88 4.73
CA LEU A 141 9.13 -5.35 5.91
C LEU A 141 8.79 -4.48 7.13
N LEU A 142 8.78 -3.17 6.97
CA LEU A 142 8.40 -2.23 8.05
C LEU A 142 6.97 -2.48 8.51
N PHE A 143 6.05 -2.80 7.59
CA PHE A 143 4.67 -3.16 7.94
C PHE A 143 4.62 -4.45 8.77
N LEU A 144 5.42 -5.46 8.41
CA LEU A 144 5.47 -6.72 9.16
C LEU A 144 6.02 -6.48 10.59
N VAL A 145 7.08 -5.66 10.71
CA VAL A 145 7.62 -5.25 12.01
C VAL A 145 6.56 -4.51 12.83
N ARG A 146 5.79 -3.62 12.21
CA ARG A 146 4.68 -2.91 12.84
C ARG A 146 3.64 -3.90 13.39
N ARG A 147 3.21 -4.86 12.57
CA ARG A 147 2.19 -5.87 12.97
C ARG A 147 2.70 -6.72 14.13
N TRP A 148 3.97 -7.10 14.09
CA TRP A 148 4.61 -7.86 15.16
C TRP A 148 4.61 -7.07 16.48
N LYS A 149 5.01 -5.79 16.44
CA LYS A 149 4.98 -4.92 17.63
C LYS A 149 3.55 -4.75 18.18
N GLU A 150 2.57 -4.52 17.31
CA GLU A 150 1.15 -4.42 17.72
C GLU A 150 0.68 -5.70 18.40
N TRP A 151 1.07 -6.86 17.87
CA TRP A 151 0.73 -8.17 18.45
C TRP A 151 1.38 -8.34 19.83
N GLN A 152 2.65 -8.00 19.99
CA GLN A 152 3.36 -8.07 21.29
C GLN A 152 2.65 -7.23 22.36
N VAL A 153 2.27 -6.00 22.02
CA VAL A 153 1.56 -5.09 22.93
C VAL A 153 0.20 -5.69 23.34
N GLN A 154 -0.50 -6.33 22.41
CA GLN A 154 -1.77 -7.00 22.71
C GLN A 154 -1.58 -8.18 23.67
N GLN A 155 -0.52 -8.98 23.48
CA GLN A 155 -0.24 -10.11 24.38
C GLN A 155 0.10 -9.63 25.80
N GLN A 156 0.89 -8.57 25.92
CA GLN A 156 1.23 -7.98 27.22
C GLN A 156 -0.03 -7.46 27.95
N LYS A 157 -0.97 -6.83 27.23
CA LYS A 157 -2.23 -6.36 27.81
C LYS A 157 -3.09 -7.53 28.31
N LYS A 158 -3.19 -8.61 27.53
CA LYS A 158 -3.93 -9.83 27.92
C LYS A 158 -3.32 -10.48 29.17
N ALA A 159 -1.98 -10.58 29.22
CA ALA A 159 -1.28 -11.14 30.37
C ALA A 159 -1.55 -10.31 31.65
N LYS A 160 -1.48 -8.98 31.55
CA LYS A 160 -1.74 -8.08 32.68
C LYS A 160 -3.19 -8.17 33.19
N SER A 161 -4.17 -8.31 32.31
CA SER A 161 -5.57 -8.46 32.72
C SER A 161 -5.80 -9.80 33.43
N ALA A 162 -5.16 -10.87 32.95
CA ALA A 162 -5.28 -12.22 33.57
C ALA A 162 -4.62 -12.33 34.93
N THR A 163 -3.70 -11.43 35.31
CA THR A 163 -3.07 -11.41 36.65
C THR A 163 -3.77 -10.44 37.60
N ALA A 164 -4.76 -9.68 37.13
CA ALA A 164 -5.50 -8.72 37.96
C ALA A 164 -6.84 -9.28 38.49
N ASP A 165 -7.27 -10.43 37.94
CA ASP A 165 -8.45 -11.19 38.37
C ASP A 165 -8.05 -12.29 39.36
#